data_453ae484ab202c6fcbddd63ae98eca23
#
_entry.id   453ae484ab202c6fcbddd63ae98eca23
#
_cell.length_a   1.000
_cell.length_b   1.000
_cell.length_c   1.000
_cell.angle_alpha   90.00
_cell.angle_beta   90.00
_cell.angle_gamma   90.00
#
_symmetry.space_group_name_H-M   'P 1'
#
loop_
_entity.id
_entity.type
_entity.pdbx_description
1 polymer ?
#
loop_
_entity_poly.entity_id
_entity_poly.type
_entity_poly.pdbx_seq_one_letter_code
_entity_poly.pdbx_strand_id
1 'polypeptide(L)'
;VSLTDLSNRPQNLSRGITLVIAAAFSISLQDLVIKLYSTQLTLWQIFALRGVLMLPLLYAVAWCRGVHRNVLRLALQRWVMLRSLFLASTFLAFYAALPFLNLSTVGAANYVAPIFVTLLSAYVIVEPVGPRGWFAVLIGFLGVVMLLQPGTDAFSYWAILPLIGATFYALAHITTRVKCHDVPLSAVALSLNLVMMAAGILGSLVITAFPPTDVLTQSYPYIFGKWGSLGVAEWQILFLLACLSLAIYMLLAGAYQAAPPSNVATFEYSYLIFVVIWDYLFFALLPNALSIFGMVLIVSAGLMVLRKQR
;
A
#
# COMPACT_ATOMS: atom_id res chain seq x y z
N VAL A 1 -5.71 25.59 -12.60
CA VAL A 1 -6.31 25.84 -11.28
C VAL A 1 -5.20 26.44 -10.45
N SER A 2 -5.32 27.71 -10.03
CA SER A 2 -4.32 28.36 -9.20
C SER A 2 -4.33 27.76 -7.78
N LEU A 3 -3.19 27.82 -7.09
CA LEU A 3 -3.11 27.37 -5.68
C LEU A 3 -4.11 28.10 -4.77
N THR A 4 -4.49 29.32 -5.15
CA THR A 4 -5.50 30.16 -4.47
C THR A 4 -6.93 29.63 -4.62
N ASP A 5 -7.27 28.92 -5.72
CA ASP A 5 -8.59 28.32 -5.91
C ASP A 5 -8.82 27.09 -5.01
N LEU A 6 -7.75 26.40 -4.61
CA LEU A 6 -7.83 25.23 -3.74
C LEU A 6 -8.05 25.63 -2.26
N SER A 7 -7.56 26.82 -1.85
CA SER A 7 -7.71 27.31 -0.48
C SER A 7 -9.14 27.80 -0.16
N ASN A 8 -9.92 28.17 -1.18
CA ASN A 8 -11.27 28.73 -1.03
C ASN A 8 -12.40 27.70 -1.09
N ARG A 9 -12.09 26.39 -1.28
CA ARG A 9 -13.14 25.37 -1.23
C ARG A 9 -13.58 25.12 0.22
N PRO A 10 -14.89 24.98 0.50
CA PRO A 10 -15.35 24.66 1.84
C PRO A 10 -14.75 23.34 2.29
N GLN A 11 -13.80 23.42 3.21
CA GLN A 11 -13.12 22.26 3.77
C GLN A 11 -13.99 21.64 4.86
N ASN A 12 -14.29 20.37 4.72
CA ASN A 12 -15.00 19.60 5.73
C ASN A 12 -14.01 18.60 6.38
N LEU A 13 -13.31 19.09 7.40
CA LEU A 13 -12.28 18.34 8.12
C LEU A 13 -12.85 17.05 8.73
N SER A 14 -14.03 17.11 9.34
CA SER A 14 -14.69 15.95 9.94
C SER A 14 -14.96 14.87 8.89
N ARG A 15 -15.52 15.26 7.74
CA ARG A 15 -15.75 14.33 6.60
C ARG A 15 -14.44 13.71 6.09
N GLY A 16 -13.38 14.51 5.93
CA GLY A 16 -12.08 14.03 5.48
C GLY A 16 -11.48 13.00 6.46
N ILE A 17 -11.53 13.29 7.77
CA ILE A 17 -11.07 12.38 8.82
C ILE A 17 -11.88 11.06 8.82
N THR A 18 -13.20 11.14 8.74
CA THR A 18 -14.05 9.94 8.71
C THR A 18 -13.74 9.07 7.50
N LEU A 19 -13.58 9.68 6.33
CA LEU A 19 -13.27 8.94 5.08
C LEU A 19 -11.90 8.26 5.14
N VAL A 20 -10.86 8.93 5.69
CA VAL A 20 -9.53 8.31 5.78
C VAL A 20 -9.48 7.19 6.83
N ILE A 21 -10.17 7.34 7.96
CA ILE A 21 -10.27 6.25 8.94
C ILE A 21 -11.02 5.05 8.35
N ALA A 22 -12.11 5.28 7.61
CA ALA A 22 -12.82 4.24 6.89
C ALA A 22 -11.95 3.57 5.81
N ALA A 23 -11.11 4.35 5.11
CA ALA A 23 -10.13 3.83 4.17
C ALA A 23 -9.08 2.95 4.87
N ALA A 24 -8.50 3.42 5.98
CA ALA A 24 -7.53 2.68 6.78
C ALA A 24 -8.11 1.36 7.32
N PHE A 25 -9.35 1.38 7.79
CA PHE A 25 -10.09 0.17 8.16
C PHE A 25 -10.26 -0.78 6.96
N SER A 26 -10.68 -0.26 5.81
CA SER A 26 -10.89 -1.10 4.60
C SER A 26 -9.57 -1.68 4.08
N ILE A 27 -8.45 -0.94 4.17
CA ILE A 27 -7.11 -1.44 3.82
C ILE A 27 -6.72 -2.58 4.76
N SER A 28 -6.84 -2.36 6.08
CA SER A 28 -6.47 -3.37 7.08
C SER A 28 -7.32 -4.64 6.96
N LEU A 29 -8.61 -4.49 6.64
CA LEU A 29 -9.51 -5.62 6.38
C LEU A 29 -9.11 -6.38 5.10
N GLN A 30 -8.75 -5.66 4.02
CA GLN A 30 -8.24 -6.29 2.80
C GLN A 30 -6.97 -7.11 3.08
N ASP A 31 -6.03 -6.56 3.86
CA ASP A 31 -4.77 -7.22 4.19
C ASP A 31 -5.01 -8.46 5.07
N LEU A 32 -5.95 -8.37 6.03
CA LEU A 32 -6.41 -9.50 6.82
C LEU A 32 -6.97 -10.62 5.93
N VAL A 33 -7.88 -10.29 5.01
CA VAL A 33 -8.49 -11.27 4.09
C VAL A 33 -7.41 -11.94 3.24
N ILE A 34 -6.46 -11.18 2.68
CA ILE A 34 -5.36 -11.76 1.91
C ILE A 34 -4.50 -12.68 2.77
N LYS A 35 -4.21 -12.30 4.02
CA LYS A 35 -3.44 -13.15 4.94
C LYS A 35 -4.17 -14.45 5.29
N LEU A 36 -5.46 -14.38 5.59
CA LEU A 36 -6.28 -15.56 5.92
C LEU A 36 -6.35 -16.58 4.76
N TYR A 37 -6.41 -16.08 3.52
CA TYR A 37 -6.52 -16.92 2.32
C TYR A 37 -5.19 -17.19 1.61
N SER A 38 -4.07 -16.78 2.19
CA SER A 38 -2.71 -17.02 1.66
C SER A 38 -2.33 -18.51 1.59
N THR A 39 -3.06 -19.39 2.28
CA THR A 39 -2.88 -20.85 2.21
C THR A 39 -3.67 -21.50 1.07
N GLN A 40 -4.71 -20.85 0.56
CA GLN A 40 -5.63 -21.37 -0.44
C GLN A 40 -5.42 -20.75 -1.82
N LEU A 41 -5.07 -19.46 -1.86
CA LEU A 41 -4.84 -18.68 -3.07
C LEU A 41 -3.39 -18.23 -3.13
N THR A 42 -2.76 -18.38 -4.29
CA THR A 42 -1.41 -17.84 -4.49
C THR A 42 -1.44 -16.33 -4.70
N LEU A 43 -0.33 -15.65 -4.39
CA LEU A 43 -0.16 -14.22 -4.59
C LEU A 43 -0.49 -13.80 -6.05
N TRP A 44 0.02 -14.57 -7.01
CA TRP A 44 -0.17 -14.31 -8.44
C TRP A 44 -1.62 -14.47 -8.87
N GLN A 45 -2.31 -15.49 -8.33
CA GLN A 45 -3.71 -15.74 -8.57
C GLN A 45 -4.58 -14.60 -8.05
N ILE A 46 -4.31 -14.12 -6.83
CA ILE A 46 -5.00 -12.96 -6.26
C ILE A 46 -4.80 -11.72 -7.13
N PHE A 47 -3.58 -11.43 -7.56
CA PHE A 47 -3.30 -10.25 -8.37
C PHE A 47 -3.97 -10.31 -9.74
N ALA A 48 -3.90 -11.46 -10.42
CA ALA A 48 -4.50 -11.64 -11.73
C ALA A 48 -6.03 -11.54 -11.67
N LEU A 49 -6.68 -12.35 -10.84
CA LEU A 49 -8.14 -12.49 -10.83
C LEU A 49 -8.84 -11.29 -10.20
N ARG A 50 -8.31 -10.77 -9.08
CA ARG A 50 -8.80 -9.50 -8.51
C ARG A 50 -8.69 -8.38 -9.52
N GLY A 51 -7.57 -8.33 -10.28
CA GLY A 51 -7.37 -7.33 -11.32
C GLY A 51 -8.44 -7.39 -12.41
N VAL A 52 -8.80 -8.59 -12.87
CA VAL A 52 -9.88 -8.80 -13.85
C VAL A 52 -11.23 -8.33 -13.31
N LEU A 53 -11.58 -8.72 -12.07
CA LEU A 53 -12.83 -8.30 -11.43
C LEU A 53 -12.91 -6.79 -11.17
N MET A 54 -11.76 -6.14 -10.96
CA MET A 54 -11.68 -4.70 -10.73
C MET A 54 -11.89 -3.86 -12.01
N LEU A 55 -11.59 -4.39 -13.20
CA LEU A 55 -11.69 -3.64 -14.46
C LEU A 55 -13.09 -3.05 -14.72
N PRO A 56 -14.19 -3.83 -14.66
CA PRO A 56 -15.52 -3.29 -14.90
C PRO A 56 -15.91 -2.25 -13.84
N LEU A 57 -15.49 -2.42 -12.60
CA LEU A 57 -15.75 -1.49 -11.51
C LEU A 57 -15.05 -0.14 -11.74
N LEU A 58 -13.77 -0.17 -12.11
CA LEU A 58 -13.00 1.03 -12.46
C LEU A 58 -13.54 1.74 -13.69
N TYR A 59 -13.96 0.96 -14.70
CA TYR A 59 -14.58 1.54 -15.91
C TYR A 59 -15.90 2.23 -15.58
N ALA A 60 -16.74 1.63 -14.74
CA ALA A 60 -17.99 2.25 -14.27
C ALA A 60 -17.71 3.58 -13.55
N VAL A 61 -16.70 3.64 -12.67
CA VAL A 61 -16.30 4.89 -12.00
C VAL A 61 -15.80 5.93 -13.01
N ALA A 62 -14.99 5.52 -13.98
CA ALA A 62 -14.53 6.43 -15.05
C ALA A 62 -15.67 6.97 -15.91
N TRP A 63 -16.66 6.12 -16.18
CA TRP A 63 -17.89 6.51 -16.90
C TRP A 63 -18.68 7.54 -16.12
N CYS A 64 -18.98 7.28 -14.87
CA CYS A 64 -19.72 8.20 -14.00
C CYS A 64 -19.01 9.57 -13.83
N ARG A 65 -17.67 9.59 -13.95
CA ARG A 65 -16.87 10.83 -13.89
C ARG A 65 -16.63 11.50 -15.24
N GLY A 66 -17.17 10.98 -16.33
CA GLY A 66 -17.04 11.53 -17.67
C GLY A 66 -15.65 11.44 -18.32
N VAL A 67 -14.72 10.67 -17.72
CA VAL A 67 -13.32 10.53 -18.21
C VAL A 67 -13.05 9.21 -18.95
N HIS A 68 -14.09 8.40 -19.18
CA HIS A 68 -13.96 7.04 -19.74
C HIS A 68 -13.30 7.00 -21.12
N ARG A 69 -13.53 8.00 -21.98
CA ARG A 69 -13.00 8.03 -23.37
C ARG A 69 -11.47 8.04 -23.44
N ASN A 70 -10.80 8.68 -22.48
CA ASN A 70 -9.35 8.87 -22.48
C ASN A 70 -8.64 8.14 -21.35
N VAL A 71 -9.40 7.47 -20.46
CA VAL A 71 -8.84 6.87 -19.23
C VAL A 71 -7.73 5.85 -19.54
N LEU A 72 -7.93 5.00 -20.54
CA LEU A 72 -6.95 3.98 -20.92
C LEU A 72 -5.67 4.61 -21.52
N ARG A 73 -5.82 5.59 -22.41
CA ARG A 73 -4.68 6.30 -23.00
C ARG A 73 -3.84 7.00 -21.92
N LEU A 74 -4.50 7.63 -20.95
CA LEU A 74 -3.84 8.30 -19.82
C LEU A 74 -3.18 7.29 -18.88
N ALA A 75 -3.83 6.15 -18.62
CA ALA A 75 -3.30 5.08 -17.80
C ALA A 75 -2.01 4.45 -18.38
N LEU A 76 -1.89 4.39 -19.71
CA LEU A 76 -0.74 3.82 -20.42
C LEU A 76 0.39 4.84 -20.70
N GLN A 77 0.29 6.06 -20.20
CA GLN A 77 1.39 7.02 -20.31
C GLN A 77 2.63 6.52 -19.54
N ARG A 78 3.82 6.72 -20.11
CA ARG A 78 5.09 6.21 -19.58
C ARG A 78 5.34 6.50 -18.09
N TRP A 79 5.05 7.73 -17.65
CA TRP A 79 5.26 8.11 -16.26
C TRP A 79 4.22 7.54 -15.31
N VAL A 80 2.98 7.39 -15.77
CA VAL A 80 1.89 6.76 -15.02
C VAL A 80 2.16 5.27 -14.88
N MET A 81 2.63 4.61 -15.95
CA MET A 81 3.07 3.21 -15.92
C MET A 81 4.26 3.00 -15.00
N LEU A 82 5.30 3.84 -15.08
CA LEU A 82 6.48 3.75 -14.21
C LEU A 82 6.09 3.92 -12.73
N ARG A 83 5.28 4.93 -12.43
CA ARG A 83 4.72 5.13 -11.09
C ARG A 83 3.93 3.90 -10.61
N SER A 84 3.11 3.32 -11.48
CA SER A 84 2.31 2.14 -11.17
C SER A 84 3.18 0.90 -11.00
N LEU A 85 4.28 0.76 -11.74
CA LEU A 85 5.26 -0.30 -11.55
C LEU A 85 5.92 -0.21 -10.17
N PHE A 86 6.38 0.97 -9.76
CA PHE A 86 6.92 1.17 -8.41
C PHE A 86 5.90 0.81 -7.32
N LEU A 87 4.66 1.26 -7.47
CA LEU A 87 3.62 0.96 -6.48
C LEU A 87 3.20 -0.52 -6.49
N ALA A 88 3.17 -1.16 -7.66
CA ALA A 88 2.94 -2.61 -7.75
C ALA A 88 4.08 -3.40 -7.09
N SER A 89 5.34 -2.97 -7.24
CA SER A 89 6.49 -3.54 -6.53
C SER A 89 6.36 -3.40 -5.02
N THR A 90 5.81 -2.27 -4.53
CA THR A 90 5.47 -2.09 -3.11
C THR A 90 4.48 -3.16 -2.65
N PHE A 91 3.36 -3.30 -3.34
CA PHE A 91 2.34 -4.28 -2.97
C PHE A 91 2.82 -5.72 -3.11
N LEU A 92 3.66 -6.01 -4.13
CA LEU A 92 4.27 -7.32 -4.28
C LEU A 92 5.15 -7.67 -3.07
N ALA A 93 6.03 -6.76 -2.67
CA ALA A 93 6.90 -6.94 -1.51
C ALA A 93 6.10 -7.06 -0.20
N PHE A 94 5.08 -6.21 -0.02
CA PHE A 94 4.19 -6.22 1.14
C PHE A 94 3.42 -7.54 1.26
N TYR A 95 2.72 -7.93 0.21
CA TYR A 95 1.88 -9.14 0.25
C TYR A 95 2.69 -10.43 0.26
N ALA A 96 3.89 -10.45 -0.33
CA ALA A 96 4.79 -11.59 -0.21
C ALA A 96 5.24 -11.85 1.24
N ALA A 97 5.31 -10.81 2.08
CA ALA A 97 5.69 -10.92 3.48
C ALA A 97 4.55 -11.35 4.42
N LEU A 98 3.29 -11.17 4.02
CA LEU A 98 2.11 -11.39 4.90
C LEU A 98 2.01 -12.77 5.54
N PRO A 99 2.30 -13.89 4.84
CA PRO A 99 2.20 -15.20 5.46
C PRO A 99 3.23 -15.45 6.57
N PHE A 100 4.33 -14.71 6.55
CA PHE A 100 5.51 -14.95 7.40
C PHE A 100 5.64 -13.97 8.55
N LEU A 101 4.86 -12.89 8.55
CA LEU A 101 4.93 -11.82 9.55
C LEU A 101 3.53 -11.47 10.08
N ASN A 102 3.50 -10.85 11.25
CA ASN A 102 2.29 -10.23 11.77
C ASN A 102 1.86 -9.05 10.90
N LEU A 103 0.56 -8.83 10.73
CA LEU A 103 0.02 -7.70 9.97
C LEU A 103 0.55 -6.36 10.50
N SER A 104 0.63 -6.23 11.84
CA SER A 104 1.17 -5.06 12.52
C SER A 104 2.64 -4.80 12.18
N THR A 105 3.46 -5.85 12.10
CA THR A 105 4.89 -5.74 11.72
C THR A 105 5.06 -5.32 10.26
N VAL A 106 4.32 -5.95 9.34
CA VAL A 106 4.36 -5.61 7.90
C VAL A 106 3.87 -4.19 7.68
N GLY A 107 2.76 -3.82 8.32
CA GLY A 107 2.18 -2.48 8.24
C GLY A 107 3.12 -1.41 8.78
N ALA A 108 3.65 -1.59 9.98
CA ALA A 108 4.57 -0.63 10.59
C ALA A 108 5.86 -0.45 9.78
N ALA A 109 6.43 -1.53 9.24
CA ALA A 109 7.59 -1.45 8.37
C ALA A 109 7.29 -0.68 7.07
N ASN A 110 6.09 -0.82 6.50
CA ASN A 110 5.69 -0.03 5.33
C ASN A 110 5.48 1.46 5.65
N TYR A 111 5.03 1.79 6.87
CA TYR A 111 4.85 3.18 7.32
C TYR A 111 6.18 3.93 7.59
N VAL A 112 7.32 3.32 7.32
CA VAL A 112 8.62 4.00 7.16
C VAL A 112 8.69 4.81 5.85
N ALA A 113 7.81 4.54 4.91
CA ALA A 113 7.79 5.19 3.59
C ALA A 113 7.87 6.75 3.63
N PRO A 114 7.21 7.50 4.54
CA PRO A 114 7.39 8.95 4.63
C PRO A 114 8.83 9.38 4.91
N ILE A 115 9.60 8.55 5.61
CA ILE A 115 11.03 8.79 5.89
C ILE A 115 11.81 8.65 4.60
N PHE A 116 11.57 7.59 3.82
CA PHE A 116 12.20 7.40 2.52
C PHE A 116 11.78 8.48 1.51
N VAL A 117 10.51 8.93 1.54
CA VAL A 117 10.07 10.09 0.74
C VAL A 117 10.89 11.32 1.08
N THR A 118 11.15 11.58 2.37
CA THR A 118 11.96 12.73 2.81
C THR A 118 13.41 12.62 2.32
N LEU A 119 14.02 11.43 2.48
CA LEU A 119 15.37 11.16 2.00
C LEU A 119 15.49 11.35 0.48
N LEU A 120 14.60 10.71 -0.28
CA LEU A 120 14.60 10.80 -1.74
C LEU A 120 14.29 12.23 -2.24
N SER A 121 13.41 12.98 -1.55
CA SER A 121 13.16 14.37 -1.88
C SER A 121 14.42 15.23 -1.71
N ALA A 122 15.21 14.98 -0.66
CA ALA A 122 16.47 15.68 -0.44
C ALA A 122 17.51 15.42 -1.54
N TYR A 123 17.63 14.15 -1.98
CA TYR A 123 18.69 13.75 -2.92
C TYR A 123 18.27 13.79 -4.39
N VAL A 124 17.00 13.47 -4.71
CA VAL A 124 16.51 13.33 -6.10
C VAL A 124 15.90 14.64 -6.61
N ILE A 125 15.10 15.31 -5.76
CA ILE A 125 14.42 16.57 -6.12
C ILE A 125 15.25 17.78 -5.67
N VAL A 126 16.29 17.55 -4.82
CA VAL A 126 17.15 18.60 -4.23
C VAL A 126 16.31 19.59 -3.40
N GLU A 127 15.23 19.12 -2.78
CA GLU A 127 14.46 19.93 -1.83
C GLU A 127 15.21 20.03 -0.49
N PRO A 128 15.40 21.23 0.07
CA PRO A 128 16.15 21.39 1.31
C PRO A 128 15.39 20.74 2.48
N VAL A 129 15.98 19.71 3.06
CA VAL A 129 15.48 19.06 4.28
C VAL A 129 16.10 19.75 5.49
N GLY A 130 15.29 20.46 6.26
CA GLY A 130 15.77 21.15 7.48
C GLY A 130 16.12 20.15 8.62
N PRO A 131 16.72 20.65 9.72
CA PRO A 131 17.17 19.81 10.85
C PRO A 131 16.07 18.92 11.44
N ARG A 132 14.83 19.41 11.49
CA ARG A 132 13.66 18.62 11.96
C ARG A 132 13.37 17.40 11.08
N GLY A 133 13.52 17.54 9.76
CA GLY A 133 13.35 16.42 8.83
C GLY A 133 14.41 15.33 9.05
N TRP A 134 15.68 15.72 9.23
CA TRP A 134 16.75 14.79 9.56
C TRP A 134 16.57 14.12 10.91
N PHE A 135 16.09 14.86 11.92
CA PHE A 135 15.75 14.30 13.23
C PHE A 135 14.60 13.29 13.15
N ALA A 136 13.57 13.58 12.35
CA ALA A 136 12.49 12.63 12.07
C ALA A 136 13.00 11.34 11.38
N VAL A 137 13.92 11.46 10.42
CA VAL A 137 14.57 10.31 9.78
C VAL A 137 15.29 9.45 10.81
N LEU A 138 16.04 10.05 11.73
CA LEU A 138 16.77 9.32 12.79
C LEU A 138 15.80 8.60 13.73
N ILE A 139 14.75 9.27 14.22
CA ILE A 139 13.73 8.67 15.10
C ILE A 139 13.03 7.52 14.40
N GLY A 140 12.65 7.70 13.14
CA GLY A 140 11.99 6.66 12.38
C GLY A 140 12.87 5.44 12.15
N PHE A 141 14.17 5.64 11.87
CA PHE A 141 15.14 4.55 11.75
C PHE A 141 15.31 3.78 13.06
N LEU A 142 15.41 4.48 14.19
CA LEU A 142 15.43 3.85 15.51
C LEU A 142 14.16 3.04 15.78
N GLY A 143 12.99 3.58 15.37
CA GLY A 143 11.72 2.87 15.45
C GLY A 143 11.71 1.57 14.64
N VAL A 144 12.29 1.55 13.44
CA VAL A 144 12.45 0.34 12.63
C VAL A 144 13.33 -0.70 13.31
N VAL A 145 14.48 -0.28 13.84
CA VAL A 145 15.40 -1.18 14.56
C VAL A 145 14.69 -1.81 15.77
N MET A 146 13.94 -1.02 16.53
CA MET A 146 13.17 -1.53 17.68
C MET A 146 12.00 -2.43 17.26
N LEU A 147 11.35 -2.14 16.14
CA LEU A 147 10.28 -2.99 15.60
C LEU A 147 10.81 -4.35 15.14
N LEU A 148 11.90 -4.34 14.37
CA LEU A 148 12.43 -5.54 13.72
C LEU A 148 13.36 -6.35 14.62
N GLN A 149 13.95 -5.74 15.65
CA GLN A 149 14.85 -6.37 16.64
C GLN A 149 15.96 -7.23 15.99
N PRO A 150 16.78 -6.67 15.07
CA PRO A 150 17.78 -7.43 14.36
C PRO A 150 18.80 -8.05 15.34
N GLY A 151 19.16 -9.31 15.08
CA GLY A 151 20.10 -10.05 15.94
C GLY A 151 19.44 -10.77 17.13
N THR A 152 18.13 -10.76 17.24
CA THR A 152 17.37 -11.54 18.22
C THR A 152 16.56 -12.65 17.55
N ASP A 153 16.03 -13.60 18.33
CA ASP A 153 15.14 -14.65 17.83
C ASP A 153 13.79 -14.10 17.28
N ALA A 154 13.46 -12.84 17.62
CA ALA A 154 12.28 -12.16 17.08
C ALA A 154 12.47 -11.63 15.65
N PHE A 155 13.70 -11.58 15.14
CA PHE A 155 14.00 -11.09 13.80
C PHE A 155 13.59 -12.09 12.72
N SER A 156 12.90 -11.62 11.73
CA SER A 156 12.59 -12.39 10.53
C SER A 156 13.17 -11.70 9.30
N TYR A 157 13.91 -12.43 8.46
CA TYR A 157 14.43 -11.91 7.19
C TYR A 157 13.30 -11.43 6.23
N TRP A 158 12.10 -11.95 6.38
CA TRP A 158 10.93 -11.52 5.61
C TRP A 158 10.57 -10.04 5.87
N ALA A 159 11.00 -9.47 6.99
CA ALA A 159 10.79 -8.06 7.31
C ALA A 159 11.57 -7.08 6.40
N ILE A 160 12.55 -7.57 5.66
CA ILE A 160 13.27 -6.77 4.65
C ILE A 160 12.35 -6.43 3.47
N LEU A 161 11.40 -7.33 3.12
CA LEU A 161 10.49 -7.10 1.99
C LEU A 161 9.63 -5.83 2.14
N PRO A 162 8.89 -5.61 3.24
CA PRO A 162 8.12 -4.38 3.39
C PRO A 162 8.99 -3.12 3.45
N LEU A 163 10.25 -3.18 3.91
CA LEU A 163 11.18 -2.04 3.83
C LEU A 163 11.59 -1.72 2.39
N ILE A 164 11.86 -2.74 1.57
CA ILE A 164 12.06 -2.58 0.12
C ILE A 164 10.79 -1.99 -0.50
N GLY A 165 9.62 -2.51 -0.12
CA GLY A 165 8.31 -1.99 -0.52
C GLY A 165 8.15 -0.50 -0.20
N ALA A 166 8.52 -0.07 1.00
CA ALA A 166 8.47 1.34 1.42
C ALA A 166 9.37 2.24 0.56
N THR A 167 10.51 1.72 0.08
CA THR A 167 11.39 2.46 -0.86
C THR A 167 10.69 2.65 -2.21
N PHE A 168 10.09 1.60 -2.77
CA PHE A 168 9.33 1.70 -4.02
C PHE A 168 8.10 2.60 -3.86
N TYR A 169 7.43 2.56 -2.70
CA TYR A 169 6.35 3.49 -2.37
C TYR A 169 6.81 4.95 -2.46
N ALA A 170 7.94 5.25 -1.86
CA ALA A 170 8.53 6.58 -1.92
C ALA A 170 8.86 7.03 -3.36
N LEU A 171 9.44 6.14 -4.18
CA LEU A 171 9.69 6.40 -5.61
C LEU A 171 8.40 6.65 -6.38
N ALA A 172 7.33 5.88 -6.10
CA ALA A 172 6.03 6.08 -6.72
C ALA A 172 5.44 7.46 -6.40
N HIS A 173 5.53 7.88 -5.13
CA HIS A 173 5.02 9.18 -4.68
C HIS A 173 5.81 10.35 -5.28
N ILE A 174 7.13 10.25 -5.35
CA ILE A 174 7.98 11.26 -6.02
C ILE A 174 7.63 11.34 -7.50
N THR A 175 7.50 10.19 -8.19
CA THR A 175 7.10 10.17 -9.59
C THR A 175 5.72 10.79 -9.80
N THR A 176 4.77 10.53 -8.89
CA THR A 176 3.43 11.14 -8.91
C THR A 176 3.53 12.66 -8.81
N ARG A 177 4.30 13.16 -7.85
CA ARG A 177 4.47 14.60 -7.61
C ARG A 177 5.10 15.32 -8.79
N VAL A 178 6.14 14.72 -9.39
CA VAL A 178 6.93 15.38 -10.43
C VAL A 178 6.33 15.22 -11.83
N LYS A 179 5.65 14.08 -12.11
CA LYS A 179 5.29 13.71 -13.49
C LYS A 179 3.80 13.38 -13.70
N CYS A 180 3.02 13.18 -12.64
CA CYS A 180 1.64 12.69 -12.77
C CYS A 180 0.61 13.55 -12.03
N HIS A 181 0.94 14.77 -11.61
CA HIS A 181 0.06 15.63 -10.81
C HIS A 181 -1.24 16.01 -11.53
N ASP A 182 -1.21 16.16 -12.86
CA ASP A 182 -2.37 16.54 -13.66
C ASP A 182 -3.19 15.33 -14.18
N VAL A 183 -2.77 14.10 -13.86
CA VAL A 183 -3.44 12.91 -14.37
C VAL A 183 -4.65 12.57 -13.49
N PRO A 184 -5.84 12.32 -14.10
CA PRO A 184 -7.02 11.90 -13.34
C PRO A 184 -6.77 10.66 -12.50
N LEU A 185 -7.27 10.66 -11.25
CA LEU A 185 -7.09 9.55 -10.31
C LEU A 185 -7.61 8.21 -10.86
N SER A 186 -8.69 8.23 -11.66
CA SER A 186 -9.20 7.02 -12.32
C SER A 186 -8.20 6.41 -13.30
N ALA A 187 -7.43 7.24 -14.03
CA ALA A 187 -6.39 6.74 -14.93
C ALA A 187 -5.20 6.17 -14.15
N VAL A 188 -4.81 6.82 -13.05
CA VAL A 188 -3.74 6.36 -12.17
C VAL A 188 -4.10 5.02 -11.51
N ALA A 189 -5.36 4.87 -11.07
CA ALA A 189 -5.85 3.61 -10.48
C ALA A 189 -5.96 2.50 -11.52
N LEU A 190 -6.47 2.80 -12.72
CA LEU A 190 -6.53 1.84 -13.82
C LEU A 190 -5.13 1.35 -14.19
N SER A 191 -4.16 2.26 -14.32
CA SER A 191 -2.76 1.89 -14.60
C SER A 191 -2.19 0.94 -13.54
N LEU A 192 -2.38 1.24 -12.27
CA LEU A 192 -1.93 0.37 -11.18
C LEU A 192 -2.59 -1.00 -11.25
N ASN A 193 -3.91 -1.04 -11.47
CA ASN A 193 -4.64 -2.31 -11.59
C ASN A 193 -4.15 -3.14 -12.78
N LEU A 194 -3.89 -2.52 -13.94
CA LEU A 194 -3.34 -3.21 -15.11
C LEU A 194 -1.93 -3.77 -14.84
N VAL A 195 -1.06 -3.00 -14.18
CA VAL A 195 0.29 -3.45 -13.85
C VAL A 195 0.26 -4.61 -12.84
N MET A 196 -0.58 -4.53 -11.81
CA MET A 196 -0.73 -5.61 -10.83
C MET A 196 -1.32 -6.87 -11.47
N MET A 197 -2.33 -6.73 -12.32
CA MET A 197 -2.91 -7.84 -13.08
C MET A 197 -1.87 -8.48 -13.99
N ALA A 198 -1.09 -7.67 -14.72
CA ALA A 198 0.00 -8.17 -15.56
C ALA A 198 1.07 -8.89 -14.75
N ALA A 199 1.46 -8.36 -13.59
CA ALA A 199 2.40 -9.03 -12.67
C ALA A 199 1.86 -10.38 -12.19
N GLY A 200 0.56 -10.46 -11.84
CA GLY A 200 -0.10 -11.71 -11.48
C GLY A 200 -0.09 -12.75 -12.60
N ILE A 201 -0.42 -12.33 -13.81
CA ILE A 201 -0.41 -13.21 -15.00
C ILE A 201 1.02 -13.65 -15.32
N LEU A 202 1.98 -12.72 -15.39
CA LEU A 202 3.37 -13.01 -15.70
C LEU A 202 4.01 -13.92 -14.65
N GLY A 203 3.79 -13.64 -13.35
CA GLY A 203 4.28 -14.49 -12.27
C GLY A 203 3.72 -15.92 -12.36
N SER A 204 2.43 -16.05 -12.67
CA SER A 204 1.79 -17.36 -12.88
C SER A 204 2.40 -18.10 -14.09
N LEU A 205 2.63 -17.39 -15.20
CA LEU A 205 3.25 -17.96 -16.40
C LEU A 205 4.69 -18.41 -16.13
N VAL A 206 5.47 -17.60 -15.41
CA VAL A 206 6.86 -17.95 -15.05
C VAL A 206 6.90 -19.22 -14.20
N ILE A 207 6.06 -19.34 -13.16
CA ILE A 207 6.00 -20.52 -12.31
C ILE A 207 5.55 -21.77 -13.12
N THR A 208 4.65 -21.57 -14.10
CA THR A 208 4.20 -22.69 -14.94
C THR A 208 5.26 -23.12 -15.94
N ALA A 209 5.97 -22.16 -16.57
CA ALA A 209 7.01 -22.43 -17.56
C ALA A 209 8.32 -22.94 -16.93
N PHE A 210 8.65 -22.45 -15.75
CA PHE A 210 9.84 -22.80 -14.97
C PHE A 210 9.45 -23.25 -13.57
N PRO A 211 8.94 -24.48 -13.40
CA PRO A 211 8.47 -24.95 -12.10
C PRO A 211 9.59 -24.88 -11.06
N PRO A 212 9.36 -24.22 -9.93
CA PRO A 212 10.31 -24.22 -8.82
C PRO A 212 10.52 -25.64 -8.30
N THR A 213 11.61 -25.85 -7.55
CA THR A 213 11.86 -27.13 -6.89
C THR A 213 10.74 -27.48 -5.92
N ASP A 214 10.48 -28.77 -5.70
CA ASP A 214 9.44 -29.24 -4.76
C ASP A 214 9.66 -28.68 -3.35
N VAL A 215 10.92 -28.51 -2.94
CA VAL A 215 11.28 -27.90 -1.65
C VAL A 215 10.78 -26.45 -1.56
N LEU A 216 10.98 -25.63 -2.58
CA LEU A 216 10.50 -24.24 -2.60
C LEU A 216 8.98 -24.17 -2.65
N THR A 217 8.34 -25.03 -3.45
CA THR A 217 6.88 -25.06 -3.57
C THR A 217 6.22 -25.49 -2.26
N GLN A 218 6.80 -26.46 -1.53
CA GLN A 218 6.28 -26.92 -0.24
C GLN A 218 6.56 -25.91 0.88
N SER A 219 7.75 -25.28 0.87
CA SER A 219 8.11 -24.29 1.91
C SER A 219 7.39 -22.95 1.75
N TYR A 220 7.07 -22.54 0.53
CA TYR A 220 6.49 -21.24 0.21
C TYR A 220 5.36 -21.35 -0.82
N PRO A 221 4.28 -22.10 -0.53
CA PRO A 221 3.19 -22.36 -1.49
C PRO A 221 2.46 -21.10 -1.95
N TYR A 222 2.38 -20.08 -1.12
CA TYR A 222 1.76 -18.80 -1.44
C TYR A 222 2.48 -18.07 -2.59
N ILE A 223 3.82 -18.16 -2.66
CA ILE A 223 4.64 -17.48 -3.66
C ILE A 223 4.93 -18.39 -4.85
N PHE A 224 5.28 -19.64 -4.59
CA PHE A 224 5.77 -20.59 -5.61
C PHE A 224 4.77 -21.68 -5.96
N GLY A 225 3.61 -21.72 -5.33
CA GLY A 225 2.56 -22.68 -5.62
C GLY A 225 1.91 -22.43 -6.98
N LYS A 226 1.33 -23.51 -7.54
CA LYS A 226 0.43 -23.41 -8.69
C LYS A 226 -0.91 -22.85 -8.26
N TRP A 227 -1.70 -22.37 -9.21
CA TRP A 227 -3.07 -21.92 -8.93
C TRP A 227 -3.86 -23.01 -8.22
N GLY A 228 -4.45 -22.64 -7.10
CA GLY A 228 -5.41 -23.49 -6.41
C GLY A 228 -6.72 -23.59 -7.20
N SER A 229 -7.52 -24.61 -6.88
CA SER A 229 -8.88 -24.77 -7.41
C SER A 229 -9.74 -23.57 -6.98
N LEU A 230 -10.56 -23.07 -7.90
CA LEU A 230 -11.48 -21.97 -7.65
C LEU A 230 -12.89 -22.52 -7.48
N GLY A 231 -13.33 -22.62 -6.26
CA GLY A 231 -14.73 -22.86 -5.92
C GLY A 231 -15.51 -21.55 -5.78
N VAL A 232 -16.75 -21.66 -5.35
CA VAL A 232 -17.65 -20.50 -5.14
C VAL A 232 -17.10 -19.58 -4.04
N ALA A 233 -16.50 -20.13 -2.98
CA ALA A 233 -15.95 -19.36 -1.87
C ALA A 233 -14.77 -18.50 -2.32
N GLU A 234 -13.83 -19.03 -3.10
CA GLU A 234 -12.67 -18.29 -3.60
C GLU A 234 -13.10 -17.14 -4.53
N TRP A 235 -14.09 -17.35 -5.38
CA TRP A 235 -14.66 -16.30 -6.21
C TRP A 235 -15.33 -15.18 -5.39
N GLN A 236 -16.04 -15.53 -4.33
CA GLN A 236 -16.65 -14.55 -3.42
C GLN A 236 -15.59 -13.70 -2.73
N ILE A 237 -14.47 -14.32 -2.30
CA ILE A 237 -13.36 -13.62 -1.67
C ILE A 237 -12.65 -12.69 -2.66
N LEU A 238 -12.37 -13.17 -3.86
CA LEU A 238 -11.76 -12.34 -4.91
C LEU A 238 -12.65 -11.15 -5.28
N PHE A 239 -13.96 -11.35 -5.32
CA PHE A 239 -14.92 -10.28 -5.54
C PHE A 239 -14.96 -9.30 -4.35
N LEU A 240 -14.95 -9.80 -3.12
CA LEU A 240 -14.84 -8.97 -1.92
C LEU A 240 -13.56 -8.11 -1.96
N LEU A 241 -12.41 -8.70 -2.30
CA LEU A 241 -11.14 -7.99 -2.44
C LEU A 241 -11.20 -6.91 -3.53
N ALA A 242 -11.88 -7.17 -4.65
CA ALA A 242 -12.08 -6.17 -5.70
C ALA A 242 -12.96 -5.01 -5.22
N CYS A 243 -14.05 -5.31 -4.51
CA CYS A 243 -14.94 -4.29 -3.92
C CYS A 243 -14.22 -3.46 -2.84
N LEU A 244 -13.45 -4.10 -1.96
CA LEU A 244 -12.63 -3.41 -0.94
C LEU A 244 -11.60 -2.49 -1.61
N SER A 245 -10.91 -2.97 -2.65
CA SER A 245 -9.95 -2.15 -3.39
C SER A 245 -10.59 -0.91 -4.02
N LEU A 246 -11.80 -1.05 -4.59
CA LEU A 246 -12.56 0.09 -5.12
C LEU A 246 -12.98 1.04 -4.01
N ALA A 247 -13.50 0.51 -2.89
CA ALA A 247 -13.91 1.31 -1.74
C ALA A 247 -12.73 2.12 -1.17
N ILE A 248 -11.57 1.48 -0.96
CA ILE A 248 -10.33 2.12 -0.53
C ILE A 248 -9.98 3.28 -1.45
N TYR A 249 -10.00 3.02 -2.76
CA TYR A 249 -9.70 4.03 -3.77
C TYR A 249 -10.65 5.23 -3.67
N MET A 250 -11.96 4.99 -3.55
CA MET A 250 -12.96 6.04 -3.46
C MET A 250 -12.89 6.82 -2.14
N LEU A 251 -12.67 6.12 -1.02
CA LEU A 251 -12.57 6.69 0.32
C LEU A 251 -11.33 7.59 0.43
N LEU A 252 -10.16 7.12 -0.03
CA LEU A 252 -8.95 7.93 -0.03
C LEU A 252 -9.09 9.16 -0.92
N ALA A 253 -9.58 8.99 -2.16
CA ALA A 253 -9.81 10.11 -3.04
C ALA A 253 -10.78 11.12 -2.44
N GLY A 254 -11.88 10.65 -1.82
CA GLY A 254 -12.84 11.50 -1.12
C GLY A 254 -12.25 12.23 0.09
N ALA A 255 -11.40 11.56 0.87
CA ALA A 255 -10.72 12.16 2.02
C ALA A 255 -9.81 13.33 1.60
N TYR A 256 -8.97 13.11 0.60
CA TYR A 256 -8.05 14.14 0.08
C TYR A 256 -8.78 15.28 -0.68
N GLN A 257 -10.01 15.07 -1.13
CA GLN A 257 -10.85 16.13 -1.68
C GLN A 257 -11.58 16.93 -0.61
N ALA A 258 -11.87 16.33 0.56
CA ALA A 258 -12.65 16.95 1.63
C ALA A 258 -11.80 17.72 2.64
N ALA A 259 -10.53 17.36 2.84
CA ALA A 259 -9.66 17.93 3.87
C ALA A 259 -8.22 18.12 3.39
N PRO A 260 -7.44 19.00 4.07
CA PRO A 260 -6.04 19.21 3.74
C PRO A 260 -5.22 17.92 3.83
N PRO A 261 -4.30 17.67 2.87
CA PRO A 261 -3.50 16.45 2.83
C PRO A 261 -2.76 16.14 4.13
N SER A 262 -2.24 17.16 4.83
CA SER A 262 -1.53 16.99 6.09
C SER A 262 -2.41 16.40 7.21
N ASN A 263 -3.69 16.77 7.24
CA ASN A 263 -4.64 16.24 8.22
C ASN A 263 -5.03 14.79 7.84
N VAL A 264 -5.31 14.54 6.56
CA VAL A 264 -5.65 13.19 6.06
C VAL A 264 -4.52 12.22 6.36
N ALA A 265 -3.29 12.54 5.95
CA ALA A 265 -2.12 11.68 6.15
C ALA A 265 -1.83 11.38 7.64
N THR A 266 -2.16 12.31 8.55
CA THR A 266 -2.05 12.07 10.00
C THR A 266 -2.96 10.92 10.44
N PHE A 267 -4.19 10.84 9.92
CA PHE A 267 -5.14 9.80 10.30
C PHE A 267 -5.00 8.49 9.54
N GLU A 268 -4.19 8.43 8.48
CA GLU A 268 -3.81 7.14 7.82
C GLU A 268 -3.10 6.20 8.80
N TYR A 269 -2.37 6.72 9.79
CA TYR A 269 -1.74 5.89 10.83
C TYR A 269 -2.75 5.09 11.68
N SER A 270 -4.07 5.43 11.64
CA SER A 270 -5.11 4.60 12.27
C SER A 270 -5.13 3.16 11.75
N TYR A 271 -4.62 2.89 10.54
CA TYR A 271 -4.40 1.56 10.02
C TYR A 271 -3.63 0.66 11.00
N LEU A 272 -2.58 1.17 11.66
CA LEU A 272 -1.78 0.38 12.61
C LEU A 272 -2.60 -0.09 13.81
N ILE A 273 -3.59 0.68 14.24
CA ILE A 273 -4.51 0.27 15.31
C ILE A 273 -5.34 -0.93 14.85
N PHE A 274 -5.90 -0.85 13.63
CA PHE A 274 -6.73 -1.93 13.10
C PHE A 274 -5.95 -3.22 12.89
N VAL A 275 -4.73 -3.17 12.34
CA VAL A 275 -3.94 -4.39 12.11
C VAL A 275 -3.51 -5.07 13.41
N VAL A 276 -3.23 -4.32 14.49
CA VAL A 276 -2.96 -4.89 15.82
C VAL A 276 -4.22 -5.59 16.37
N ILE A 277 -5.41 -4.99 16.17
CA ILE A 277 -6.68 -5.61 16.55
C ILE A 277 -6.89 -6.92 15.77
N TRP A 278 -6.62 -6.93 14.45
CA TRP A 278 -6.75 -8.13 13.63
C TRP A 278 -5.74 -9.22 14.02
N ASP A 279 -4.48 -8.87 14.27
CA ASP A 279 -3.47 -9.81 14.74
C ASP A 279 -3.91 -10.48 16.05
N TYR A 280 -4.50 -9.73 16.97
CA TYR A 280 -5.03 -10.29 18.22
C TYR A 280 -6.25 -11.17 18.01
N LEU A 281 -7.26 -10.69 17.27
CA LEU A 281 -8.55 -11.39 17.14
C LEU A 281 -8.45 -12.68 16.31
N PHE A 282 -7.65 -12.68 15.25
CA PHE A 282 -7.60 -13.79 14.28
C PHE A 282 -6.39 -14.71 14.47
N PHE A 283 -5.30 -14.20 15.01
CA PHE A 283 -4.06 -14.96 15.14
C PHE A 283 -3.59 -15.11 16.60
N ALA A 284 -4.30 -14.52 17.58
CA ALA A 284 -3.91 -14.46 18.99
C ALA A 284 -2.47 -13.90 19.20
N LEU A 285 -2.02 -13.02 18.31
CA LEU A 285 -0.70 -12.44 18.32
C LEU A 285 -0.77 -10.99 18.84
N LEU A 286 0.08 -10.68 19.82
CA LEU A 286 0.28 -9.30 20.27
C LEU A 286 1.74 -8.92 20.04
N PRO A 287 2.00 -7.71 19.49
CA PRO A 287 3.36 -7.19 19.41
C PRO A 287 3.96 -7.09 20.82
N ASN A 288 5.25 -7.41 20.95
CA ASN A 288 5.95 -7.20 22.22
C ASN A 288 6.11 -5.69 22.52
N ALA A 289 6.44 -5.35 23.77
CA ALA A 289 6.54 -3.95 24.21
C ALA A 289 7.54 -3.14 23.38
N LEU A 290 8.64 -3.75 22.94
CA LEU A 290 9.67 -3.09 22.14
C LEU A 290 9.17 -2.81 20.71
N SER A 291 8.40 -3.74 20.11
CA SER A 291 7.75 -3.53 18.82
C SER A 291 6.69 -2.41 18.89
N ILE A 292 5.88 -2.38 19.96
CA ILE A 292 4.91 -1.29 20.16
C ILE A 292 5.63 0.06 20.27
N PHE A 293 6.71 0.13 21.03
CA PHE A 293 7.51 1.35 21.16
C PHE A 293 8.11 1.76 19.80
N GLY A 294 8.62 0.81 19.01
CA GLY A 294 9.10 1.02 17.66
C GLY A 294 8.01 1.61 16.74
N MET A 295 6.77 1.06 16.79
CA MET A 295 5.62 1.59 16.04
C MET A 295 5.30 3.04 16.43
N VAL A 296 5.31 3.37 17.72
CA VAL A 296 5.08 4.73 18.23
C VAL A 296 6.15 5.68 17.70
N LEU A 297 7.42 5.27 17.66
CA LEU A 297 8.50 6.09 17.10
C LEU A 297 8.31 6.32 15.60
N ILE A 298 7.96 5.29 14.82
CA ILE A 298 7.71 5.41 13.38
C ILE A 298 6.56 6.39 13.12
N VAL A 299 5.44 6.24 13.83
CA VAL A 299 4.29 7.16 13.73
C VAL A 299 4.71 8.59 14.08
N SER A 300 5.43 8.77 15.19
CA SER A 300 5.91 10.08 15.62
C SER A 300 6.82 10.73 14.59
N ALA A 301 7.75 9.97 14.01
CA ALA A 301 8.64 10.43 12.94
C ALA A 301 7.85 10.85 11.69
N GLY A 302 6.89 10.04 11.25
CA GLY A 302 6.01 10.35 10.14
C GLY A 302 5.21 11.64 10.36
N LEU A 303 4.63 11.82 11.55
CA LEU A 303 3.91 13.04 11.91
C LEU A 303 4.81 14.29 11.95
N MET A 304 6.06 14.14 12.38
CA MET A 304 7.04 15.24 12.36
C MET A 304 7.37 15.69 10.91
N VAL A 305 7.49 14.75 9.98
CA VAL A 305 7.70 15.03 8.55
C VAL A 305 6.51 15.80 7.97
N LEU A 306 5.29 15.35 8.25
CA LEU A 306 4.05 15.95 7.72
C LEU A 306 3.81 17.38 8.21
N ARG A 307 4.11 17.67 9.48
CA ARG A 307 3.96 19.02 10.06
C ARG A 307 4.85 20.08 9.40
N LYS A 308 5.92 19.69 8.71
CA LYS A 308 6.83 20.62 8.03
C LYS A 308 6.29 21.12 6.69
N GLN A 309 5.31 20.44 6.09
CA GLN A 309 4.71 20.84 4.80
C GLN A 309 3.70 22.01 4.95
N ARG A 310 3.54 22.56 6.15
CA ARG A 310 2.86 23.81 6.44
C ARG A 310 3.89 24.95 6.54
#